data_0c737008357158c7aa6cf0f413321439
#
_entry.id   0c737008357158c7aa6cf0f413321439
#
_cell.length_a   1.000
_cell.length_b   1.000
_cell.length_c   1.000
_cell.angle_alpha   90.00
_cell.angle_beta   90.00
_cell.angle_gamma   90.00
#
_symmetry.space_group_name_H-M   'P 1'
#
loop_
_entity.id
_entity.type
_entity.pdbx_description
1 polymer ?
#
loop_
_entity_poly.entity_id
_entity_poly.type
_entity_poly.pdbx_seq_one_letter_code
_entity_poly.pdbx_strand_id
1 'polypeptide(L)'
;MVFQGAYDISEVYATRHQQLVSFRKIFVLVIGIEIVVSYFLAMILTRPLQKLSQVSKQIADGDYSVRVPVHTEDEIGELSASFNYMTEQLIEKLMKLDQLLKNQEEFMGSFAHEMKTPLTSIIGYADLMRMEALSKEEQKEACGYIYSEGKRLQNLSLKLMKLLVLKNQQFQMKKQDLEPMIQEAVTSMQYRLKEQDILVNLNLKKAICKIEPDLLKSLILNLIDNALKSMNSGGILTVEDRATQEGAKIYISDTGCGMPKDEISKITEAFYRIDKSRSRKQGGVGLGLAICKEIVRIHQGEMRFISQQGKGTTVIITIGGGAYEKTN
;
A
#
# COMPACT_ATOMS: atom_id res chain seq x y z
N MET A 1 -82.93 -3.95 79.88
CA MET A 1 -81.71 -4.66 80.29
C MET A 1 -80.68 -4.53 79.18
N VAL A 2 -79.61 -3.75 79.43
CA VAL A 2 -78.51 -3.64 78.49
C VAL A 2 -77.40 -4.55 78.99
N PHE A 3 -77.05 -5.60 78.24
CA PHE A 3 -75.89 -6.45 78.54
C PHE A 3 -74.67 -5.76 78.05
N GLN A 4 -73.77 -5.28 78.90
CA GLN A 4 -72.47 -4.85 78.61
C GLN A 4 -71.53 -6.06 78.72
N GLY A 5 -71.09 -6.60 77.55
CA GLY A 5 -70.06 -7.60 77.54
C GLY A 5 -68.69 -6.91 77.40
N ALA A 6 -67.88 -7.03 78.44
CA ALA A 6 -66.48 -6.60 78.37
C ALA A 6 -65.65 -7.71 77.68
N TYR A 7 -65.12 -7.45 76.51
CA TYR A 7 -64.16 -8.34 75.84
C TYR A 7 -62.76 -7.94 76.27
N ASP A 8 -62.06 -8.90 76.77
CA ASP A 8 -60.64 -8.69 77.04
C ASP A 8 -59.82 -8.76 75.70
N ILE A 9 -59.35 -7.60 75.28
CA ILE A 9 -58.61 -7.44 74.01
C ILE A 9 -57.08 -7.39 74.27
N SER A 10 -56.59 -7.68 75.46
CA SER A 10 -55.18 -7.64 75.86
C SER A 10 -54.32 -8.61 75.05
N GLU A 11 -54.83 -9.83 74.81
CA GLU A 11 -54.15 -10.83 73.98
C GLU A 11 -53.99 -10.38 72.52
N VAL A 12 -54.98 -9.69 71.98
CA VAL A 12 -54.95 -9.15 70.61
C VAL A 12 -53.87 -8.06 70.49
N TYR A 13 -53.79 -7.18 71.49
CA TYR A 13 -52.74 -6.15 71.50
C TYR A 13 -51.33 -6.74 71.69
N ALA A 14 -51.16 -7.75 72.53
CA ALA A 14 -49.89 -8.44 72.73
C ALA A 14 -49.45 -9.17 71.50
N THR A 15 -50.32 -9.88 70.82
CA THR A 15 -50.07 -10.58 69.55
C THR A 15 -49.71 -9.58 68.45
N ARG A 16 -50.45 -8.47 68.34
CA ARG A 16 -50.16 -7.39 67.37
C ARG A 16 -48.80 -6.74 67.63
N HIS A 17 -48.47 -6.52 68.89
CA HIS A 17 -47.13 -5.94 69.20
C HIS A 17 -45.99 -6.90 68.84
N GLN A 18 -46.13 -8.20 69.11
CA GLN A 18 -45.17 -9.22 68.70
C GLN A 18 -45.03 -9.30 67.15
N GLN A 19 -46.19 -9.26 66.47
CA GLN A 19 -46.19 -9.22 64.99
C GLN A 19 -45.49 -7.99 64.47
N LEU A 20 -45.73 -6.79 64.98
CA LEU A 20 -45.08 -5.55 64.59
C LEU A 20 -43.55 -5.56 64.83
N VAL A 21 -43.13 -6.13 65.94
CA VAL A 21 -41.72 -6.31 66.27
C VAL A 21 -41.04 -7.28 65.25
N SER A 22 -41.71 -8.38 64.96
CA SER A 22 -41.23 -9.36 63.99
C SER A 22 -41.16 -8.78 62.57
N PHE A 23 -42.22 -8.08 62.15
CA PHE A 23 -42.23 -7.36 60.88
C PHE A 23 -41.11 -6.32 60.80
N ARG A 24 -40.87 -5.55 61.86
CA ARG A 24 -39.79 -4.57 61.89
C ARG A 24 -38.37 -5.23 61.76
N LYS A 25 -38.19 -6.39 62.46
CA LYS A 25 -36.92 -7.15 62.33
C LYS A 25 -36.71 -7.66 60.90
N ILE A 26 -37.72 -8.26 60.28
CA ILE A 26 -37.70 -8.76 58.94
C ILE A 26 -37.44 -7.60 57.96
N PHE A 27 -38.13 -6.47 58.12
CA PHE A 27 -37.94 -5.28 57.25
C PHE A 27 -36.52 -4.72 57.31
N VAL A 28 -35.93 -4.60 58.51
CA VAL A 28 -34.52 -4.16 58.65
C VAL A 28 -33.56 -5.14 58.01
N LEU A 29 -33.80 -6.44 58.11
CA LEU A 29 -32.99 -7.49 57.52
C LEU A 29 -33.05 -7.43 55.97
N VAL A 30 -34.27 -7.26 55.42
CA VAL A 30 -34.45 -7.12 53.94
C VAL A 30 -33.76 -5.89 53.42
N ILE A 31 -33.92 -4.72 54.07
CA ILE A 31 -33.19 -3.51 53.68
C ILE A 31 -31.68 -3.71 53.72
N GLY A 32 -31.18 -4.37 54.78
CA GLY A 32 -29.76 -4.68 54.89
C GLY A 32 -29.24 -5.53 53.71
N ILE A 33 -29.99 -6.57 53.35
CA ILE A 33 -29.67 -7.42 52.18
C ILE A 33 -29.73 -6.60 50.90
N GLU A 34 -30.76 -5.76 50.70
CA GLU A 34 -30.95 -4.95 49.51
C GLU A 34 -29.79 -3.94 49.30
N ILE A 35 -29.33 -3.30 50.38
CA ILE A 35 -28.15 -2.41 50.34
C ILE A 35 -26.91 -3.17 49.93
N VAL A 36 -26.66 -4.37 50.50
CA VAL A 36 -25.51 -5.19 50.15
C VAL A 36 -25.55 -5.64 48.69
N VAL A 37 -26.69 -6.15 48.24
CA VAL A 37 -26.89 -6.59 46.85
C VAL A 37 -26.70 -5.42 45.88
N SER A 38 -27.33 -4.26 46.19
CA SER A 38 -27.20 -3.05 45.37
C SER A 38 -25.75 -2.55 45.29
N TYR A 39 -25.02 -2.61 46.38
CA TYR A 39 -23.60 -2.24 46.42
C TYR A 39 -22.75 -3.16 45.52
N PHE A 40 -22.94 -4.48 45.63
CA PHE A 40 -22.23 -5.45 44.79
C PHE A 40 -22.59 -5.29 43.32
N LEU A 41 -23.86 -5.10 43.00
CA LEU A 41 -24.33 -4.89 41.62
C LEU A 41 -23.72 -3.62 41.00
N ALA A 42 -23.74 -2.51 41.77
CA ALA A 42 -23.09 -1.27 41.37
C ALA A 42 -21.59 -1.45 41.11
N MET A 43 -20.91 -2.24 41.94
CA MET A 43 -19.49 -2.52 41.80
C MET A 43 -19.18 -3.34 40.54
N ILE A 44 -19.98 -4.36 40.27
CA ILE A 44 -19.81 -5.27 39.11
C ILE A 44 -20.09 -4.54 37.79
N LEU A 45 -21.12 -3.69 37.74
CA LEU A 45 -21.49 -2.99 36.48
C LEU A 45 -20.72 -1.67 36.27
N THR A 46 -20.52 -0.87 37.34
CA THR A 46 -20.01 0.49 37.19
C THR A 46 -18.47 0.54 36.99
N ARG A 47 -17.73 -0.33 37.69
CA ARG A 47 -16.25 -0.33 37.59
C ARG A 47 -15.74 -0.66 36.19
N PRO A 48 -16.22 -1.71 35.51
CA PRO A 48 -15.76 -1.99 34.11
C PRO A 48 -16.09 -0.84 33.16
N LEU A 49 -17.27 -0.24 33.26
CA LEU A 49 -17.65 0.90 32.40
C LEU A 49 -16.78 2.13 32.66
N GLN A 50 -16.45 2.43 33.93
CA GLN A 50 -15.50 3.50 34.26
C GLN A 50 -14.11 3.23 33.68
N LYS A 51 -13.63 1.99 33.75
CA LYS A 51 -12.35 1.60 33.18
C LYS A 51 -12.34 1.72 31.66
N LEU A 52 -13.42 1.32 31.00
CA LEU A 52 -13.60 1.49 29.56
C LEU A 52 -13.60 2.96 29.16
N SER A 53 -14.28 3.83 29.91
CA SER A 53 -14.24 5.28 29.71
C SER A 53 -12.85 5.86 29.92
N GLN A 54 -12.10 5.40 30.93
CA GLN A 54 -10.74 5.85 31.20
C GLN A 54 -9.78 5.46 30.09
N VAL A 55 -9.81 4.18 29.65
CA VAL A 55 -8.99 3.68 28.55
C VAL A 55 -9.33 4.42 27.24
N SER A 56 -10.62 4.67 26.99
CA SER A 56 -11.07 5.46 25.83
C SER A 56 -10.46 6.86 25.81
N LYS A 57 -10.37 7.54 26.95
CA LYS A 57 -9.71 8.85 27.05
C LYS A 57 -8.21 8.75 26.79
N GLN A 58 -7.53 7.75 27.37
CA GLN A 58 -6.09 7.54 27.12
C GLN A 58 -5.78 7.30 25.66
N ILE A 59 -6.63 6.51 24.96
CA ILE A 59 -6.50 6.29 23.51
C ILE A 59 -6.72 7.62 22.74
N ALA A 60 -7.71 8.43 23.13
CA ALA A 60 -7.96 9.74 22.53
C ALA A 60 -6.80 10.72 22.74
N ASP A 61 -6.10 10.61 23.87
CA ASP A 61 -4.90 11.41 24.19
C ASP A 61 -3.61 10.85 23.52
N GLY A 62 -3.73 9.75 22.73
CA GLY A 62 -2.63 9.19 21.95
C GLY A 62 -1.89 8.02 22.58
N ASP A 63 -2.29 7.54 23.74
CA ASP A 63 -1.72 6.32 24.33
C ASP A 63 -2.47 5.08 23.81
N TYR A 64 -1.97 4.55 22.71
CA TYR A 64 -2.54 3.36 22.06
C TYR A 64 -2.07 2.03 22.67
N SER A 65 -1.21 2.07 23.71
CA SER A 65 -0.66 0.84 24.34
C SER A 65 -1.64 0.20 25.34
N VAL A 66 -2.57 0.97 25.85
CA VAL A 66 -3.55 0.53 26.86
C VAL A 66 -4.63 -0.36 26.28
N ARG A 67 -5.09 -1.32 27.12
CA ARG A 67 -6.20 -2.22 26.77
C ARG A 67 -7.17 -2.34 27.94
N VAL A 68 -8.43 -2.59 27.60
CA VAL A 68 -9.45 -2.92 28.60
C VAL A 68 -9.30 -4.39 28.97
N PRO A 69 -9.11 -4.74 30.26
CA PRO A 69 -9.02 -6.14 30.65
C PRO A 69 -10.39 -6.83 30.49
N VAL A 70 -10.38 -8.00 29.84
CA VAL A 70 -11.56 -8.85 29.68
C VAL A 70 -11.58 -9.84 30.86
N HIS A 71 -12.48 -9.63 31.81
CA HIS A 71 -12.55 -10.43 33.05
C HIS A 71 -13.81 -11.29 33.16
N THR A 72 -14.82 -11.03 32.34
CA THR A 72 -16.11 -11.68 32.40
C THR A 72 -16.48 -12.25 31.03
N GLU A 73 -17.30 -13.31 31.02
CA GLU A 73 -17.86 -13.92 29.79
C GLU A 73 -19.30 -13.42 29.53
N ASP A 74 -19.68 -12.29 30.12
CA ASP A 74 -20.95 -11.61 29.94
C ASP A 74 -20.88 -10.50 28.86
N GLU A 75 -21.96 -9.73 28.73
CA GLU A 75 -22.06 -8.60 27.76
C GLU A 75 -21.00 -7.53 28.00
N ILE A 76 -20.51 -7.39 29.24
CA ILE A 76 -19.42 -6.45 29.57
C ILE A 76 -18.07 -6.99 29.06
N GLY A 77 -17.85 -8.29 29.17
CA GLY A 77 -16.68 -8.96 28.61
C GLY A 77 -16.65 -8.85 27.08
N GLU A 78 -17.78 -9.11 26.41
CA GLU A 78 -17.92 -8.96 24.96
C GLU A 78 -17.68 -7.52 24.50
N LEU A 79 -18.23 -6.53 25.22
CA LEU A 79 -18.00 -5.11 24.96
C LEU A 79 -16.51 -4.75 25.10
N SER A 80 -15.84 -5.26 26.12
CA SER A 80 -14.41 -5.02 26.35
C SER A 80 -13.56 -5.62 25.24
N ALA A 81 -13.87 -6.83 24.78
CA ALA A 81 -13.20 -7.48 23.67
C ALA A 81 -13.42 -6.72 22.35
N SER A 82 -14.66 -6.32 22.08
CA SER A 82 -15.01 -5.53 20.89
C SER A 82 -14.30 -4.17 20.88
N PHE A 83 -14.19 -3.52 22.02
CA PHE A 83 -13.45 -2.27 22.16
C PHE A 83 -11.95 -2.44 21.89
N ASN A 84 -11.34 -3.51 22.42
CA ASN A 84 -9.94 -3.82 22.16
C ASN A 84 -9.68 -4.11 20.66
N TYR A 85 -10.57 -4.87 20.01
CA TYR A 85 -10.50 -5.15 18.57
C TYR A 85 -10.61 -3.87 17.74
N MET A 86 -11.56 -2.99 18.08
CA MET A 86 -11.69 -1.68 17.41
C MET A 86 -10.40 -0.84 17.57
N THR A 87 -9.80 -0.86 18.75
CA THR A 87 -8.55 -0.15 19.04
C THR A 87 -7.40 -0.70 18.19
N GLU A 88 -7.30 -2.03 18.05
CA GLU A 88 -6.29 -2.68 17.21
C GLU A 88 -6.43 -2.30 15.74
N GLN A 89 -7.65 -2.31 15.21
CA GLN A 89 -7.95 -1.87 13.84
C GLN A 89 -7.62 -0.39 13.62
N LEU A 90 -7.87 0.46 14.62
CA LEU A 90 -7.50 1.88 14.57
C LEU A 90 -5.98 2.06 14.47
N ILE A 91 -5.22 1.36 15.33
CA ILE A 91 -3.75 1.41 15.33
C ILE A 91 -3.19 0.95 13.98
N GLU A 92 -3.68 -0.16 13.44
CA GLU A 92 -3.26 -0.66 12.13
C GLU A 92 -3.46 0.40 11.03
N LYS A 93 -4.63 1.06 11.04
CA LYS A 93 -4.93 2.12 10.07
C LYS A 93 -4.06 3.37 10.26
N LEU A 94 -3.78 3.75 11.50
CA LEU A 94 -2.88 4.88 11.79
C LEU A 94 -1.45 4.58 11.35
N MET A 95 -0.92 3.39 11.61
CA MET A 95 0.41 2.96 11.13
C MET A 95 0.49 2.97 9.60
N LYS A 96 -0.57 2.49 8.93
CA LYS A 96 -0.65 2.53 7.48
C LYS A 96 -0.69 3.95 6.92
N LEU A 97 -1.42 4.85 7.58
CA LEU A 97 -1.47 6.26 7.20
C LEU A 97 -0.10 6.94 7.37
N ASP A 98 0.58 6.72 8.50
CA ASP A 98 1.92 7.23 8.76
C ASP A 98 2.93 6.75 7.70
N GLN A 99 2.87 5.45 7.34
CA GLN A 99 3.70 4.91 6.26
C GLN A 99 3.40 5.56 4.90
N LEU A 100 2.13 5.83 4.59
CA LEU A 100 1.76 6.51 3.35
C LEU A 100 2.29 7.95 3.32
N LEU A 101 2.22 8.67 4.45
CA LEU A 101 2.76 10.03 4.57
C LEU A 101 4.28 10.04 4.39
N LYS A 102 5.01 9.14 5.05
CA LYS A 102 6.46 8.99 4.87
C LYS A 102 6.84 8.70 3.42
N ASN A 103 6.15 7.76 2.78
CA ASN A 103 6.39 7.44 1.37
C ASN A 103 6.11 8.66 0.46
N GLN A 104 5.12 9.49 0.81
CA GLN A 104 4.82 10.72 0.08
C GLN A 104 5.91 11.79 0.28
N GLU A 105 6.42 11.96 1.50
CA GLU A 105 7.52 12.88 1.80
C GLU A 105 8.81 12.47 1.07
N GLU A 106 9.18 11.19 1.11
CA GLU A 106 10.33 10.64 0.40
C GLU A 106 10.21 10.82 -1.12
N PHE A 107 8.99 10.60 -1.66
CA PHE A 107 8.69 10.84 -3.07
C PHE A 107 8.90 12.32 -3.44
N MET A 108 8.36 13.25 -2.65
CA MET A 108 8.50 14.69 -2.89
C MET A 108 9.94 15.17 -2.76
N GLY A 109 10.68 14.67 -1.76
CA GLY A 109 12.11 14.95 -1.58
C GLY A 109 12.94 14.48 -2.76
N SER A 110 12.70 13.25 -3.23
CA SER A 110 13.38 12.68 -4.40
C SER A 110 13.05 13.43 -5.68
N PHE A 111 11.79 13.81 -5.87
CA PHE A 111 11.35 14.63 -7.01
C PHE A 111 12.04 15.99 -7.02
N ALA A 112 12.04 16.70 -5.89
CA ALA A 112 12.70 18.00 -5.78
C ALA A 112 14.21 17.91 -6.09
N HIS A 113 14.87 16.85 -5.62
CA HIS A 113 16.29 16.62 -5.90
C HIS A 113 16.55 16.32 -7.39
N GLU A 114 15.74 15.47 -8.03
CA GLU A 114 15.88 15.13 -9.46
C GLU A 114 15.52 16.30 -10.39
N MET A 115 14.71 17.27 -9.92
CA MET A 115 14.45 18.54 -10.62
C MET A 115 15.55 19.55 -10.43
N LYS A 116 16.10 19.70 -9.21
CA LYS A 116 17.12 20.71 -8.88
C LYS A 116 18.39 20.54 -9.71
N THR A 117 18.88 19.30 -9.86
CA THR A 117 20.14 19.01 -10.55
C THR A 117 20.15 19.50 -12.01
N PRO A 118 19.22 19.09 -12.90
CA PRO A 118 19.20 19.57 -14.28
C PRO A 118 18.93 21.08 -14.38
N LEU A 119 18.07 21.62 -13.49
CA LEU A 119 17.79 23.06 -13.48
C LEU A 119 19.04 23.89 -13.14
N THR A 120 19.83 23.45 -12.16
CA THR A 120 21.10 24.08 -11.79
C THR A 120 22.10 24.02 -12.96
N SER A 121 22.16 22.89 -13.68
CA SER A 121 23.01 22.76 -14.85
C SER A 121 22.58 23.71 -15.98
N ILE A 122 21.27 23.77 -16.28
CA ILE A 122 20.73 24.69 -17.31
C ILE A 122 21.09 26.13 -16.99
N ILE A 123 20.86 26.56 -15.75
CA ILE A 123 21.17 27.94 -15.30
C ILE A 123 22.65 28.20 -15.38
N GLY A 124 23.52 27.26 -14.92
CA GLY A 124 24.95 27.42 -14.95
C GLY A 124 25.51 27.56 -16.37
N TYR A 125 25.06 26.71 -17.32
CA TYR A 125 25.47 26.84 -18.73
C TYR A 125 24.87 28.08 -19.41
N ALA A 126 23.66 28.49 -19.06
CA ALA A 126 23.07 29.73 -19.55
C ALA A 126 23.86 30.97 -19.06
N ASP A 127 24.29 30.95 -17.80
CA ASP A 127 25.12 32.04 -17.23
C ASP A 127 26.51 32.06 -17.90
N LEU A 128 27.14 30.90 -18.16
CA LEU A 128 28.38 30.83 -18.94
C LEU A 128 28.21 31.43 -20.34
N MET A 129 27.10 31.17 -21.01
CA MET A 129 26.82 31.74 -22.35
C MET A 129 26.60 33.25 -22.34
N ARG A 130 26.25 33.84 -21.19
CA ARG A 130 26.16 35.32 -21.04
C ARG A 130 27.51 36.01 -20.88
N MET A 131 28.56 35.23 -20.55
CA MET A 131 29.92 35.75 -20.48
C MET A 131 30.49 35.86 -21.91
N GLU A 132 30.98 37.05 -22.31
CA GLU A 132 31.42 37.35 -23.68
C GLU A 132 32.70 36.62 -24.14
N ALA A 133 33.28 35.73 -23.30
CA ALA A 133 34.59 35.12 -23.50
C ALA A 133 34.58 33.69 -24.06
N LEU A 134 33.41 33.13 -24.46
CA LEU A 134 33.31 31.76 -24.95
C LEU A 134 33.63 31.66 -26.47
N SER A 135 34.42 30.67 -26.85
CA SER A 135 34.56 30.26 -28.23
C SER A 135 33.26 29.71 -28.83
N LYS A 136 33.14 29.65 -30.15
CA LYS A 136 31.97 29.08 -30.84
C LYS A 136 31.74 27.62 -30.48
N GLU A 137 32.80 26.85 -30.27
CA GLU A 137 32.77 25.46 -29.85
C GLU A 137 32.21 25.31 -28.43
N GLU A 138 32.67 26.11 -27.48
CA GLU A 138 32.17 26.13 -26.10
C GLU A 138 30.71 26.58 -26.03
N GLN A 139 30.27 27.56 -26.82
CA GLN A 139 28.88 27.95 -26.94
C GLN A 139 28.01 26.80 -27.44
N LYS A 140 28.45 26.05 -28.47
CA LYS A 140 27.75 24.90 -29.01
C LYS A 140 27.60 23.78 -27.97
N GLU A 141 28.69 23.55 -27.22
CA GLU A 141 28.67 22.54 -26.13
C GLU A 141 27.70 22.95 -25.01
N ALA A 142 27.76 24.19 -24.56
CA ALA A 142 26.83 24.72 -23.54
C ALA A 142 25.38 24.64 -24.00
N CYS A 143 25.06 25.01 -25.25
CA CYS A 143 23.71 24.81 -25.83
C CYS A 143 23.31 23.34 -25.84
N GLY A 144 24.23 22.42 -26.16
CA GLY A 144 24.01 20.99 -26.12
C GLY A 144 23.63 20.50 -24.74
N TYR A 145 24.29 20.96 -23.68
CA TYR A 145 23.98 20.63 -22.29
C TYR A 145 22.61 21.19 -21.87
N ILE A 146 22.32 22.46 -22.18
CA ILE A 146 21.02 23.07 -21.88
C ILE A 146 19.87 22.26 -22.53
N TYR A 147 20.05 21.90 -23.80
CA TYR A 147 19.06 21.13 -24.55
C TYR A 147 18.86 19.73 -23.94
N SER A 148 19.94 19.02 -23.62
CA SER A 148 19.89 17.67 -23.06
C SER A 148 19.22 17.63 -21.67
N GLU A 149 19.56 18.58 -20.79
CA GLU A 149 18.94 18.69 -19.46
C GLU A 149 17.49 19.17 -19.55
N GLY A 150 17.14 20.06 -20.50
CA GLY A 150 15.77 20.44 -20.79
C GLY A 150 14.91 19.24 -21.23
N LYS A 151 15.44 18.40 -22.14
CA LYS A 151 14.79 17.14 -22.57
C LYS A 151 14.64 16.15 -21.41
N ARG A 152 15.63 16.08 -20.52
CA ARG A 152 15.56 15.24 -19.33
C ARG A 152 14.44 15.69 -18.38
N LEU A 153 14.30 17.00 -18.13
CA LEU A 153 13.20 17.58 -17.34
C LEU A 153 11.83 17.31 -17.98
N GLN A 154 11.72 17.47 -19.29
CA GLN A 154 10.49 17.16 -20.02
C GLN A 154 10.09 15.68 -19.83
N ASN A 155 11.03 14.76 -20.00
CA ASN A 155 10.79 13.32 -19.81
C ASN A 155 10.43 12.97 -18.35
N LEU A 156 11.05 13.63 -17.37
CA LEU A 156 10.70 13.48 -15.95
C LEU A 156 9.25 13.90 -15.72
N SER A 157 8.85 15.09 -16.20
CA SER A 157 7.50 15.62 -16.06
C SER A 157 6.44 14.68 -16.70
N LEU A 158 6.68 14.21 -17.93
CA LEU A 158 5.77 13.30 -18.63
C LEU A 158 5.60 11.97 -17.89
N LYS A 159 6.69 11.39 -17.37
CA LYS A 159 6.63 10.16 -16.58
C LYS A 159 5.88 10.35 -15.26
N LEU A 160 6.08 11.50 -14.60
CA LEU A 160 5.36 11.84 -13.38
C LEU A 160 3.85 12.00 -13.65
N MET A 161 3.49 12.77 -14.68
CA MET A 161 2.08 12.90 -15.09
C MET A 161 1.45 11.54 -15.40
N LYS A 162 2.16 10.67 -16.14
CA LYS A 162 1.69 9.30 -16.39
C LYS A 162 1.44 8.53 -15.10
N LEU A 163 2.36 8.60 -14.12
CA LEU A 163 2.20 7.93 -12.83
C LEU A 163 0.98 8.46 -12.05
N LEU A 164 0.75 9.78 -12.07
CA LEU A 164 -0.40 10.41 -11.40
C LEU A 164 -1.73 10.01 -12.07
N VAL A 165 -1.78 9.98 -13.40
CA VAL A 165 -2.95 9.53 -14.16
C VAL A 165 -3.27 8.08 -13.81
N LEU A 166 -2.26 7.19 -13.81
CA LEU A 166 -2.42 5.77 -13.47
C LEU A 166 -2.98 5.55 -12.06
N LYS A 167 -2.64 6.41 -11.09
CA LYS A 167 -3.13 6.30 -9.71
C LYS A 167 -4.59 6.73 -9.55
N ASN A 168 -5.06 7.68 -10.36
CA ASN A 168 -6.33 8.37 -10.13
C ASN A 168 -7.42 8.06 -11.16
N GLN A 169 -7.08 7.43 -12.29
CA GLN A 169 -8.03 7.16 -13.37
C GLN A 169 -8.50 5.70 -13.34
N GLN A 170 -9.76 5.48 -13.68
CA GLN A 170 -10.30 4.15 -13.96
C GLN A 170 -10.09 3.81 -15.44
N PHE A 171 -9.66 2.57 -15.69
CA PHE A 171 -9.36 2.09 -17.04
C PHE A 171 -10.35 0.99 -17.45
N GLN A 172 -10.70 0.98 -18.73
CA GLN A 172 -11.59 -0.04 -19.29
C GLN A 172 -10.76 -1.25 -19.74
N MET A 173 -11.00 -2.40 -19.10
CA MET A 173 -10.38 -3.65 -19.50
C MET A 173 -11.12 -4.27 -20.68
N LYS A 174 -10.38 -4.68 -21.71
CA LYS A 174 -10.90 -5.35 -22.91
C LYS A 174 -10.30 -6.74 -23.02
N LYS A 175 -11.08 -7.72 -23.53
CA LYS A 175 -10.53 -9.03 -23.88
C LYS A 175 -9.62 -8.87 -25.09
N GLN A 176 -8.33 -9.18 -24.94
CA GLN A 176 -7.32 -9.06 -25.98
C GLN A 176 -6.38 -10.26 -25.97
N ASP A 177 -5.85 -10.62 -27.12
CA ASP A 177 -4.78 -11.60 -27.25
C ASP A 177 -3.43 -10.92 -26.93
N LEU A 178 -2.64 -11.54 -26.06
CA LEU A 178 -1.34 -11.02 -25.62
C LEU A 178 -0.27 -11.17 -26.70
N GLU A 179 -0.31 -12.26 -27.49
CA GLU A 179 0.71 -12.59 -28.47
C GLU A 179 0.99 -11.45 -29.48
N PRO A 180 0.01 -10.95 -30.25
CA PRO A 180 0.25 -9.91 -31.25
C PRO A 180 0.71 -8.60 -30.61
N MET A 181 0.24 -8.30 -29.42
CA MET A 181 0.60 -7.08 -28.71
C MET A 181 2.04 -7.11 -28.18
N ILE A 182 2.48 -8.25 -27.60
CA ILE A 182 3.86 -8.43 -27.17
C ILE A 182 4.78 -8.37 -28.40
N GLN A 183 4.41 -9.02 -29.50
CA GLN A 183 5.17 -9.02 -30.73
C GLN A 183 5.31 -7.61 -31.32
N GLU A 184 4.24 -6.80 -31.33
CA GLU A 184 4.27 -5.40 -31.75
C GLU A 184 5.21 -4.55 -30.86
N ALA A 185 5.13 -4.73 -29.54
CA ALA A 185 6.00 -4.01 -28.60
C ALA A 185 7.48 -4.34 -28.83
N VAL A 186 7.84 -5.62 -29.00
CA VAL A 186 9.21 -6.04 -29.31
C VAL A 186 9.66 -5.51 -30.67
N THR A 187 8.82 -5.59 -31.69
CA THR A 187 9.11 -5.09 -33.04
C THR A 187 9.40 -3.58 -33.01
N SER A 188 8.68 -2.80 -32.22
CA SER A 188 8.92 -1.36 -32.10
C SER A 188 10.28 -1.01 -31.50
N MET A 189 10.92 -1.95 -30.78
CA MET A 189 12.27 -1.81 -30.19
C MET A 189 13.37 -2.42 -31.05
N GLN A 190 13.02 -3.03 -32.21
CA GLN A 190 13.95 -3.83 -33.02
C GLN A 190 15.18 -3.05 -33.48
N TYR A 191 15.06 -1.77 -33.82
CA TYR A 191 16.19 -0.93 -34.17
C TYR A 191 17.23 -0.82 -33.05
N ARG A 192 16.76 -0.50 -31.83
CA ARG A 192 17.63 -0.37 -30.65
C ARG A 192 18.22 -1.71 -30.21
N LEU A 193 17.48 -2.81 -30.34
CA LEU A 193 17.95 -4.16 -30.04
C LEU A 193 19.10 -4.55 -31.01
N LYS A 194 18.97 -4.26 -32.30
CA LYS A 194 20.02 -4.48 -33.31
C LYS A 194 21.24 -3.60 -33.10
N GLU A 195 21.04 -2.31 -32.79
CA GLU A 195 22.12 -1.36 -32.52
C GLU A 195 23.02 -1.79 -31.35
N GLN A 196 22.46 -2.53 -30.37
CA GLN A 196 23.17 -3.06 -29.21
C GLN A 196 23.56 -4.54 -29.35
N ASP A 197 23.43 -5.15 -30.52
CA ASP A 197 23.74 -6.57 -30.80
C ASP A 197 23.01 -7.54 -29.85
N ILE A 198 21.73 -7.25 -29.49
CA ILE A 198 20.96 -8.08 -28.60
C ILE A 198 20.12 -9.07 -29.41
N LEU A 199 20.30 -10.36 -29.11
CA LEU A 199 19.49 -11.45 -29.66
C LEU A 199 18.13 -11.50 -28.94
N VAL A 200 17.06 -11.66 -29.71
CA VAL A 200 15.70 -11.74 -29.16
C VAL A 200 15.10 -13.10 -29.37
N ASN A 201 14.73 -13.77 -28.31
CA ASN A 201 13.99 -15.03 -28.31
C ASN A 201 12.54 -14.77 -27.90
N LEU A 202 11.60 -15.04 -28.82
CA LEU A 202 10.16 -14.95 -28.55
C LEU A 202 9.57 -16.35 -28.47
N ASN A 203 8.96 -16.68 -27.34
CA ASN A 203 8.24 -17.94 -27.12
C ASN A 203 6.83 -17.60 -26.64
N LEU A 204 6.01 -17.14 -27.57
CA LEU A 204 4.66 -16.65 -27.30
C LEU A 204 3.61 -17.71 -27.68
N LYS A 205 2.53 -17.74 -26.90
CA LYS A 205 1.37 -18.60 -27.11
C LYS A 205 0.11 -17.74 -27.04
N LYS A 206 -0.89 -18.09 -27.82
CA LYS A 206 -2.18 -17.40 -27.77
C LYS A 206 -2.75 -17.42 -26.36
N ALA A 207 -2.92 -16.23 -25.77
CA ALA A 207 -3.45 -16.06 -24.43
C ALA A 207 -4.40 -14.85 -24.39
N ILE A 208 -5.70 -15.10 -24.21
CA ILE A 208 -6.72 -14.04 -24.17
C ILE A 208 -6.91 -13.60 -22.71
N CYS A 209 -6.65 -12.33 -22.41
CA CYS A 209 -6.79 -11.74 -21.08
C CYS A 209 -7.63 -10.45 -21.13
N LYS A 210 -8.21 -10.07 -19.98
CA LYS A 210 -8.82 -8.76 -19.81
C LYS A 210 -7.74 -7.74 -19.45
N ILE A 211 -7.40 -6.88 -20.40
CA ILE A 211 -6.32 -5.91 -20.28
C ILE A 211 -6.72 -4.55 -20.85
N GLU A 212 -5.98 -3.54 -20.46
CA GLU A 212 -5.94 -2.25 -21.17
C GLU A 212 -4.69 -2.27 -22.08
N PRO A 213 -4.89 -2.27 -23.44
CA PRO A 213 -3.82 -2.56 -24.39
C PRO A 213 -2.65 -1.58 -24.33
N ASP A 214 -2.92 -0.26 -24.25
CA ASP A 214 -1.90 0.78 -24.27
C ASP A 214 -1.05 0.76 -22.99
N LEU A 215 -1.67 0.45 -21.85
CA LEU A 215 -0.96 0.30 -20.59
C LEU A 215 -0.07 -0.93 -20.61
N LEU A 216 -0.55 -2.07 -21.08
CA LEU A 216 0.24 -3.28 -21.12
C LEU A 216 1.39 -3.16 -22.14
N LYS A 217 1.15 -2.55 -23.30
CA LYS A 217 2.21 -2.21 -24.27
C LYS A 217 3.28 -1.33 -23.61
N SER A 218 2.84 -0.29 -22.89
CA SER A 218 3.77 0.57 -22.13
C SER A 218 4.56 -0.17 -21.06
N LEU A 219 3.96 -1.12 -20.36
CA LEU A 219 4.63 -1.99 -19.39
C LEU A 219 5.76 -2.78 -20.07
N ILE A 220 5.43 -3.48 -21.16
CA ILE A 220 6.40 -4.31 -21.90
C ILE A 220 7.55 -3.46 -22.42
N LEU A 221 7.25 -2.31 -23.02
CA LEU A 221 8.29 -1.37 -23.52
C LEU A 221 9.21 -0.88 -22.40
N ASN A 222 8.67 -0.53 -21.23
CA ASN A 222 9.50 -0.11 -20.09
C ASN A 222 10.42 -1.25 -19.59
N LEU A 223 9.94 -2.48 -19.58
CA LEU A 223 10.73 -3.63 -19.13
C LEU A 223 11.80 -4.01 -20.15
N ILE A 224 11.50 -3.97 -21.44
CA ILE A 224 12.50 -4.15 -22.51
C ILE A 224 13.56 -3.04 -22.45
N ASP A 225 13.17 -1.77 -22.27
CA ASP A 225 14.11 -0.66 -22.13
C ASP A 225 15.04 -0.81 -20.92
N ASN A 226 14.52 -1.35 -19.80
CA ASN A 226 15.35 -1.68 -18.65
C ASN A 226 16.31 -2.84 -18.93
N ALA A 227 15.87 -3.88 -19.63
CA ALA A 227 16.70 -5.00 -20.06
C ALA A 227 17.85 -4.52 -20.98
N LEU A 228 17.55 -3.67 -21.98
CA LEU A 228 18.58 -3.08 -22.84
C LEU A 228 19.61 -2.30 -22.03
N LYS A 229 19.18 -1.51 -21.05
CA LYS A 229 20.08 -0.73 -20.19
C LYS A 229 20.95 -1.59 -19.28
N SER A 230 20.49 -2.80 -18.92
CA SER A 230 21.27 -3.76 -18.13
C SER A 230 22.34 -4.49 -18.96
N MET A 231 22.11 -4.68 -20.27
CA MET A 231 22.97 -5.35 -21.24
C MET A 231 23.77 -4.33 -22.04
N ASN A 232 24.98 -3.97 -21.66
CA ASN A 232 25.75 -2.87 -22.30
C ASN A 232 25.89 -2.98 -23.83
N SER A 233 26.36 -4.12 -24.34
CA SER A 233 26.43 -4.51 -25.76
C SER A 233 26.50 -6.02 -25.85
N GLY A 234 25.63 -6.58 -26.69
CA GLY A 234 25.43 -8.03 -26.77
C GLY A 234 24.61 -8.59 -25.61
N GLY A 235 23.98 -9.69 -25.84
CA GLY A 235 23.17 -10.39 -24.83
C GLY A 235 21.91 -11.00 -25.44
N ILE A 236 21.10 -11.59 -24.59
CA ILE A 236 19.88 -12.29 -24.99
C ILE A 236 18.70 -11.71 -24.21
N LEU A 237 17.70 -11.25 -24.92
CA LEU A 237 16.39 -10.90 -24.38
C LEU A 237 15.41 -12.02 -24.71
N THR A 238 14.87 -12.69 -23.72
CA THR A 238 13.85 -13.72 -23.89
C THR A 238 12.51 -13.19 -23.39
N VAL A 239 11.47 -13.27 -24.22
CA VAL A 239 10.10 -12.94 -23.84
C VAL A 239 9.22 -14.16 -24.05
N GLU A 240 8.61 -14.63 -22.97
CA GLU A 240 7.73 -15.79 -22.96
C GLU A 240 6.41 -15.42 -22.32
N ASP A 241 5.33 -16.04 -22.76
CA ASP A 241 4.06 -16.01 -22.04
C ASP A 241 3.60 -17.44 -21.70
N ARG A 242 2.87 -17.56 -20.62
CA ARG A 242 2.27 -18.82 -20.18
C ARG A 242 0.86 -18.56 -19.68
N ALA A 243 -0.08 -19.21 -20.31
CA ALA A 243 -1.45 -19.20 -19.83
C ALA A 243 -1.57 -19.91 -18.48
N THR A 244 -2.41 -19.38 -17.59
CA THR A 244 -2.74 -19.96 -16.28
C THR A 244 -4.25 -20.06 -16.13
N GLN A 245 -4.74 -20.80 -15.14
CA GLN A 245 -6.19 -20.91 -14.86
C GLN A 245 -6.85 -19.55 -14.54
N GLU A 246 -6.08 -18.60 -14.02
CA GLU A 246 -6.56 -17.30 -13.55
C GLU A 246 -6.17 -16.12 -14.46
N GLY A 247 -5.51 -16.40 -15.61
CA GLY A 247 -5.03 -15.35 -16.52
C GLY A 247 -3.77 -15.77 -17.30
N ALA A 248 -2.74 -14.90 -17.33
CA ALA A 248 -1.47 -15.19 -17.99
C ALA A 248 -0.28 -14.74 -17.16
N LYS A 249 0.85 -15.39 -17.37
CA LYS A 249 2.18 -14.96 -16.88
C LYS A 249 3.06 -14.60 -18.05
N ILE A 250 3.64 -13.41 -18.01
CA ILE A 250 4.61 -12.91 -18.98
C ILE A 250 5.97 -12.92 -18.29
N TYR A 251 6.97 -13.51 -18.93
CA TYR A 251 8.36 -13.56 -18.49
C TYR A 251 9.19 -12.72 -19.43
N ILE A 252 9.93 -11.76 -18.89
CA ILE A 252 10.91 -10.96 -19.64
C ILE A 252 12.24 -11.17 -18.96
N SER A 253 13.16 -11.87 -19.66
CA SER A 253 14.47 -12.26 -19.13
C SER A 253 15.59 -11.63 -19.95
N ASP A 254 16.55 -11.04 -19.28
CA ASP A 254 17.78 -10.49 -19.86
C ASP A 254 19.02 -11.19 -19.30
N THR A 255 20.10 -11.18 -20.05
CA THR A 255 21.43 -11.67 -19.63
C THR A 255 22.34 -10.52 -19.18
N GLY A 256 21.76 -9.44 -18.68
CA GLY A 256 22.49 -8.25 -18.25
C GLY A 256 23.25 -8.39 -16.94
N CYS A 257 23.62 -7.25 -16.36
CA CYS A 257 24.43 -7.23 -15.12
C CYS A 257 23.72 -7.79 -13.89
N GLY A 258 22.40 -8.02 -13.94
CA GLY A 258 21.62 -8.44 -12.77
C GLY A 258 21.67 -7.44 -11.61
N MET A 259 21.15 -7.84 -10.45
CA MET A 259 21.12 -7.00 -9.25
C MET A 259 21.26 -7.82 -7.97
N PRO A 260 21.76 -7.22 -6.86
CA PRO A 260 21.79 -7.84 -5.54
C PRO A 260 20.40 -8.12 -5.01
N LYS A 261 20.24 -9.17 -4.19
CA LYS A 261 18.92 -9.59 -3.65
C LYS A 261 18.25 -8.55 -2.75
N ASP A 262 19.03 -7.85 -1.95
CA ASP A 262 18.60 -6.79 -1.03
C ASP A 262 18.04 -5.55 -1.74
N GLU A 263 18.41 -5.35 -3.01
CA GLU A 263 17.92 -4.25 -3.84
C GLU A 263 16.55 -4.55 -4.47
N ILE A 264 16.20 -5.83 -4.67
CA ILE A 264 14.98 -6.25 -5.39
C ILE A 264 13.70 -5.66 -4.78
N SER A 265 13.63 -5.53 -3.47
CA SER A 265 12.45 -4.98 -2.79
C SER A 265 12.23 -3.49 -3.08
N LYS A 266 13.29 -2.74 -3.38
CA LYS A 266 13.29 -1.29 -3.54
C LYS A 266 13.18 -0.81 -4.99
N ILE A 267 13.56 -1.63 -5.97
CA ILE A 267 13.65 -1.21 -7.38
C ILE A 267 12.33 -0.71 -7.99
N THR A 268 11.20 -1.05 -7.38
CA THR A 268 9.87 -0.58 -7.80
C THR A 268 9.44 0.72 -7.11
N GLU A 269 10.23 1.23 -6.17
CA GLU A 269 10.00 2.53 -5.56
C GLU A 269 10.31 3.65 -6.56
N ALA A 270 9.54 4.72 -6.51
CA ALA A 270 9.74 5.85 -7.41
C ALA A 270 11.09 6.54 -7.10
N PHE A 271 11.84 6.89 -8.15
CA PHE A 271 13.18 7.50 -8.09
C PHE A 271 14.28 6.60 -7.54
N TYR A 272 13.98 5.36 -7.16
CA TYR A 272 15.01 4.44 -6.70
C TYR A 272 15.91 3.97 -7.83
N ARG A 273 17.21 3.85 -7.55
CA ARG A 273 18.24 3.47 -8.53
C ARG A 273 19.41 2.83 -7.80
N ILE A 274 19.81 1.63 -8.20
CA ILE A 274 20.96 0.89 -7.65
C ILE A 274 22.27 1.65 -7.85
N ASP A 275 22.47 2.20 -9.07
CA ASP A 275 23.65 3.00 -9.41
C ASP A 275 23.22 4.35 -10.00
N LYS A 276 23.37 5.40 -9.19
CA LYS A 276 23.01 6.78 -9.57
C LYS A 276 23.91 7.35 -10.67
N SER A 277 25.17 6.93 -10.76
CA SER A 277 26.16 7.48 -11.70
C SER A 277 25.96 6.94 -13.11
N ARG A 278 25.85 5.63 -13.24
CA ARG A 278 25.63 4.92 -14.50
C ARG A 278 24.28 5.26 -15.13
N SER A 279 23.25 5.28 -14.31
CA SER A 279 21.89 5.53 -14.79
C SER A 279 21.66 6.99 -15.21
N ARG A 280 22.47 7.99 -14.73
CA ARG A 280 22.40 9.37 -15.22
C ARG A 280 22.83 9.47 -16.68
N LYS A 281 23.92 8.78 -17.07
CA LYS A 281 24.38 8.73 -18.44
C LYS A 281 23.36 8.08 -19.40
N GLN A 282 22.56 7.15 -18.91
CA GLN A 282 21.53 6.45 -19.68
C GLN A 282 20.13 7.11 -19.63
N GLY A 283 19.99 8.31 -19.03
CA GLY A 283 18.73 9.07 -18.98
C GLY A 283 17.63 8.45 -18.12
N GLY A 284 17.97 7.52 -17.23
CA GLY A 284 17.01 6.89 -16.33
C GLY A 284 16.65 7.79 -15.15
N VAL A 285 15.36 8.03 -14.90
CA VAL A 285 14.85 8.85 -13.79
C VAL A 285 14.41 8.01 -12.58
N GLY A 286 14.39 6.67 -12.70
CA GLY A 286 13.91 5.79 -11.63
C GLY A 286 12.37 5.71 -11.52
N LEU A 287 11.63 6.19 -12.53
CA LEU A 287 10.16 6.10 -12.55
C LEU A 287 9.62 4.93 -13.38
N GLY A 288 10.42 4.29 -14.20
CA GLY A 288 9.98 3.24 -15.13
C GLY A 288 9.35 2.04 -14.42
N LEU A 289 10.01 1.47 -13.43
CA LEU A 289 9.51 0.32 -12.67
C LEU A 289 8.36 0.69 -11.75
N ALA A 290 8.31 1.91 -11.21
CA ALA A 290 7.16 2.41 -10.47
C ALA A 290 5.91 2.52 -11.36
N ILE A 291 6.05 2.97 -12.61
CA ILE A 291 4.97 2.96 -13.61
C ILE A 291 4.55 1.51 -13.92
N CYS A 292 5.51 0.60 -14.10
CA CYS A 292 5.23 -0.82 -14.33
C CYS A 292 4.42 -1.43 -13.17
N LYS A 293 4.82 -1.18 -11.92
CA LYS A 293 4.10 -1.64 -10.73
C LYS A 293 2.65 -1.15 -10.70
N GLU A 294 2.44 0.11 -11.04
CA GLU A 294 1.10 0.70 -11.06
C GLU A 294 0.23 0.12 -12.20
N ILE A 295 0.80 -0.11 -13.38
CA ILE A 295 0.11 -0.78 -14.48
C ILE A 295 -0.31 -2.20 -14.07
N VAL A 296 0.59 -2.97 -13.47
CA VAL A 296 0.29 -4.33 -12.99
C VAL A 296 -0.81 -4.30 -11.92
N ARG A 297 -0.79 -3.34 -11.00
CA ARG A 297 -1.85 -3.14 -9.99
C ARG A 297 -3.21 -2.86 -10.63
N ILE A 298 -3.26 -2.03 -11.68
CA ILE A 298 -4.49 -1.72 -12.44
C ILE A 298 -5.06 -3.00 -13.07
N HIS A 299 -4.19 -3.92 -13.52
CA HIS A 299 -4.58 -5.23 -14.07
C HIS A 299 -4.81 -6.30 -13.00
N GLN A 300 -4.89 -5.92 -11.70
CA GLN A 300 -5.06 -6.84 -10.57
C GLN A 300 -4.02 -7.97 -10.56
N GLY A 301 -2.84 -7.67 -11.05
CA GLY A 301 -1.74 -8.60 -11.24
C GLY A 301 -0.66 -8.48 -10.16
N GLU A 302 0.40 -9.27 -10.34
CA GLU A 302 1.60 -9.25 -9.51
C GLU A 302 2.85 -9.16 -10.39
N MET A 303 3.86 -8.45 -9.92
CA MET A 303 5.18 -8.35 -10.57
C MET A 303 6.26 -8.86 -9.61
N ARG A 304 7.00 -9.87 -10.05
CA ARG A 304 8.11 -10.47 -9.31
C ARG A 304 9.40 -10.39 -10.10
N PHE A 305 10.51 -10.31 -9.38
CA PHE A 305 11.85 -10.26 -9.95
C PHE A 305 12.69 -11.43 -9.45
N ILE A 306 13.37 -12.09 -10.38
CA ILE A 306 14.42 -13.08 -10.09
C ILE A 306 15.68 -12.54 -10.71
N SER A 307 16.68 -12.21 -9.89
CA SER A 307 17.94 -11.63 -10.38
C SER A 307 19.13 -12.15 -9.58
N GLN A 308 20.23 -12.26 -10.27
CA GLN A 308 21.53 -12.55 -9.69
C GLN A 308 22.57 -11.68 -10.36
N GLN A 309 23.39 -11.00 -9.58
CA GLN A 309 24.45 -10.16 -10.08
C GLN A 309 25.38 -10.92 -11.03
N GLY A 310 25.62 -10.37 -12.22
CA GLY A 310 26.41 -10.98 -13.29
C GLY A 310 25.70 -12.05 -14.14
N LYS A 311 24.43 -12.40 -13.83
CA LYS A 311 23.68 -13.42 -14.59
C LYS A 311 22.44 -12.91 -15.30
N GLY A 312 22.03 -11.66 -15.00
CA GLY A 312 20.83 -11.07 -15.58
C GLY A 312 19.62 -11.05 -14.67
N THR A 313 18.48 -10.66 -15.23
CA THR A 313 17.21 -10.49 -14.52
C THR A 313 16.07 -11.13 -15.28
N THR A 314 15.17 -11.78 -14.56
CA THR A 314 13.88 -12.23 -15.07
C THR A 314 12.78 -11.48 -14.33
N VAL A 315 11.94 -10.76 -15.06
CA VAL A 315 10.74 -10.13 -14.55
C VAL A 315 9.56 -11.02 -14.90
N ILE A 316 8.78 -11.39 -13.88
CA ILE A 316 7.58 -12.21 -14.02
C ILE A 316 6.38 -11.33 -13.73
N ILE A 317 5.49 -11.19 -14.70
CA ILE A 317 4.25 -10.42 -14.58
C ILE A 317 3.10 -11.41 -14.60
N THR A 318 2.29 -11.43 -13.57
CA THR A 318 1.03 -12.17 -13.54
C THR A 318 -0.10 -11.18 -13.81
N ILE A 319 -0.95 -11.47 -14.79
CA ILE A 319 -2.15 -10.68 -15.10
C ILE A 319 -3.34 -11.53 -14.70
N GLY A 320 -4.15 -11.00 -13.77
CA GLY A 320 -5.38 -11.67 -13.31
C GLY A 320 -6.60 -11.27 -14.14
N GLY A 321 -7.73 -12.01 -14.00
CA GLY A 321 -9.04 -11.57 -14.45
C GLY A 321 -9.53 -12.09 -15.80
N GLY A 322 -9.08 -13.26 -16.25
CA GLY A 322 -9.68 -13.92 -17.41
C GLY A 322 -9.73 -15.45 -17.25
N ALA A 323 -10.91 -16.04 -17.33
CA ALA A 323 -11.01 -17.47 -17.55
C ALA A 323 -10.37 -17.79 -18.91
N TYR A 324 -9.41 -18.70 -18.91
CA TYR A 324 -8.77 -19.21 -20.12
C TYR A 324 -9.81 -20.01 -20.93
N GLU A 325 -10.23 -19.52 -22.08
CA GLU A 325 -10.89 -20.35 -23.08
C GLU A 325 -9.81 -21.18 -23.78
N LYS A 326 -9.68 -22.47 -23.42
CA LYS A 326 -8.96 -23.43 -24.24
C LYS A 326 -9.64 -23.47 -25.60
N THR A 327 -9.03 -22.90 -26.60
CA THR A 327 -9.36 -23.21 -27.99
C THR A 327 -8.79 -24.60 -28.28
N ASN A 328 -9.69 -25.57 -28.53
CA ASN A 328 -9.34 -26.91 -29.04
C ASN A 328 -8.61 -26.81 -30.39
#